data_50c368d0f4414273ed149f29883e1d02
#
_entry.id   50c368d0f4414273ed149f29883e1d02
#
_cell.length_a   1.000
_cell.length_b   1.000
_cell.length_c   1.000
_cell.angle_alpha   90.00
_cell.angle_beta   90.00
_cell.angle_gamma   90.00
#
_symmetry.space_group_name_H-M   'P 1'
#
loop_
_entity.id
_entity.type
_entity.pdbx_description
1 polymer ?
#
loop_
_entity_poly.entity_id
_entity_poly.type
_entity_poly.pdbx_seq_one_letter_code
_entity_poly.pdbx_strand_id
1 'polypeptide(L)'
;LLILGVMAKPEAPFRGEALVAALRGQGLKYGDMGIFHRLSVGNDAGKDGNEERLFSVANALEPGTFDLSDLEGLQSPGLTFFMQLPVPGDALETLDDMVLSARTVAAALGGDVKDDAMSALTGQTIEHMKQRIADYALKQLTTTSDG
;
A
#
# COMPACT_ATOMS: atom_id res chain seq x y z
N LEU A 1 6.59 3.61 -9.15
CA LEU A 1 5.42 3.46 -8.28
C LEU A 1 4.72 2.14 -8.54
N LEU A 2 4.57 1.30 -7.51
CA LEU A 2 3.86 0.04 -7.60
C LEU A 2 2.51 0.19 -6.88
N ILE A 3 1.43 -0.21 -7.54
CA ILE A 3 0.07 0.06 -7.07
C ILE A 3 -0.78 -1.21 -7.06
N LEU A 4 -1.53 -1.39 -5.98
CA LEU A 4 -2.60 -2.38 -5.87
C LEU A 4 -3.88 -1.70 -5.42
N GLY A 5 -5.03 -2.17 -5.91
CA GLY A 5 -6.32 -1.71 -5.43
C GLY A 5 -7.01 -2.78 -4.62
N VAL A 6 -7.74 -2.36 -3.58
CA VAL A 6 -8.69 -3.21 -2.87
C VAL A 6 -10.05 -2.57 -3.06
N MET A 7 -10.87 -3.15 -3.91
CA MET A 7 -12.09 -2.51 -4.38
C MET A 7 -13.33 -3.16 -3.77
N ALA A 8 -14.23 -2.30 -3.30
CA ALA A 8 -15.55 -2.72 -2.82
C ALA A 8 -16.47 -3.01 -4.01
N LYS A 9 -17.50 -3.81 -3.76
CA LYS A 9 -18.58 -3.96 -4.74
C LYS A 9 -19.41 -2.68 -4.74
N PRO A 10 -19.95 -2.25 -5.89
CA PRO A 10 -20.72 -1.00 -5.96
C PRO A 10 -21.86 -0.93 -4.96
N GLU A 11 -22.54 -2.05 -4.70
CA GLU A 11 -23.65 -2.13 -3.76
C GLU A 11 -23.22 -2.23 -2.29
N ALA A 12 -21.92 -2.38 -2.02
CA ALA A 12 -21.41 -2.59 -0.67
C ALA A 12 -20.10 -1.82 -0.43
N PRO A 13 -20.15 -0.48 -0.42
CA PRO A 13 -18.93 0.30 -0.13
C PRO A 13 -18.39 -0.02 1.25
N PHE A 14 -17.09 0.14 1.42
CA PHE A 14 -16.44 -0.10 2.71
C PHE A 14 -16.89 0.95 3.72
N ARG A 15 -17.29 0.51 4.91
CA ARG A 15 -17.69 1.41 5.99
C ARG A 15 -16.47 1.82 6.80
N GLY A 16 -16.47 3.07 7.27
CA GLY A 16 -15.32 3.67 7.93
C GLY A 16 -14.80 2.88 9.12
N GLU A 17 -15.68 2.41 10.01
CA GLU A 17 -15.26 1.67 11.18
C GLU A 17 -14.56 0.37 10.81
N ALA A 18 -15.14 -0.41 9.90
CA ALA A 18 -14.58 -1.68 9.45
C ALA A 18 -13.26 -1.46 8.69
N LEU A 19 -13.23 -0.44 7.83
CA LEU A 19 -12.07 -0.09 7.03
C LEU A 19 -10.88 0.28 7.93
N VAL A 20 -11.09 1.17 8.88
CA VAL A 20 -10.02 1.61 9.79
C VAL A 20 -9.55 0.45 10.67
N ALA A 21 -10.48 -0.37 11.17
CA ALA A 21 -10.12 -1.55 11.97
C ALA A 21 -9.28 -2.53 11.16
N ALA A 22 -9.62 -2.76 9.89
CA ALA A 22 -8.86 -3.66 9.03
C ALA A 22 -7.44 -3.14 8.78
N LEU A 23 -7.30 -1.84 8.51
CA LEU A 23 -5.99 -1.22 8.26
C LEU A 23 -5.13 -1.23 9.53
N ARG A 24 -5.70 -0.86 10.66
CA ARG A 24 -4.98 -0.89 11.94
C ARG A 24 -4.62 -2.31 12.36
N GLY A 25 -5.47 -3.27 12.03
CA GLY A 25 -5.19 -4.68 12.30
C GLY A 25 -3.95 -5.20 11.58
N GLN A 26 -3.57 -4.56 10.47
CA GLN A 26 -2.34 -4.87 9.75
C GLN A 26 -1.14 -4.07 10.24
N GLY A 27 -1.30 -3.30 11.32
CA GLY A 27 -0.21 -2.48 11.85
C GLY A 27 0.04 -1.19 11.08
N LEU A 28 -0.87 -0.83 10.18
CA LEU A 28 -0.75 0.42 9.43
C LEU A 28 -1.13 1.60 10.32
N LYS A 29 -0.41 2.70 10.19
CA LYS A 29 -0.61 3.88 11.03
C LYS A 29 -1.11 5.06 10.20
N TYR A 30 -2.14 5.70 10.71
CA TYR A 30 -2.65 6.94 10.12
C TYR A 30 -1.69 8.09 10.43
N GLY A 31 -1.44 8.92 9.45
CA GLY A 31 -0.53 10.04 9.67
C GLY A 31 -0.45 10.97 8.48
N ASP A 32 0.75 11.25 8.04
CA ASP A 32 1.06 12.25 7.03
C ASP A 32 0.17 12.10 5.80
N MET A 33 -0.27 13.24 5.26
CA MET A 33 -1.17 13.35 4.11
C MET A 33 -2.58 12.79 4.32
N GLY A 34 -2.96 12.48 5.58
CA GLY A 34 -4.30 11.97 5.89
C GLY A 34 -4.54 10.56 5.38
N ILE A 35 -3.51 9.74 5.30
CA ILE A 35 -3.58 8.36 4.84
C ILE A 35 -2.84 7.43 5.79
N PHE A 36 -2.93 6.11 5.53
CA PHE A 36 -2.25 5.10 6.35
C PHE A 36 -0.91 4.73 5.76
N HIS A 37 0.03 4.34 6.62
CA HIS A 37 1.40 4.01 6.21
C HIS A 37 1.90 2.76 6.92
N ARG A 38 2.66 1.93 6.19
CA ARG A 38 3.54 0.93 6.78
C ARG A 38 4.88 1.58 6.99
N LEU A 39 5.32 1.66 8.24
CA LEU A 39 6.56 2.32 8.60
C LEU A 39 7.65 1.28 8.87
N SER A 40 8.90 1.63 8.58
CA SER A 40 10.05 0.81 8.91
C SER A 40 10.22 0.74 10.43
N VAL A 41 10.79 -0.37 10.92
CA VAL A 41 11.00 -0.57 12.35
C VAL A 41 12.43 -1.05 12.60
N GLY A 42 12.90 -0.81 13.82
CA GLY A 42 14.21 -1.30 14.26
C GLY A 42 15.35 -0.74 13.41
N ASN A 43 16.20 -1.63 12.92
CA ASN A 43 17.39 -1.26 12.16
C ASN A 43 17.08 -0.67 10.79
N ASP A 44 15.83 -0.77 10.33
CA ASP A 44 15.39 -0.19 9.07
C ASP A 44 14.99 1.28 9.20
N ALA A 45 15.03 1.83 10.40
CA ALA A 45 14.73 3.25 10.61
C ALA A 45 15.78 4.11 9.90
N GLY A 46 15.39 5.33 9.50
CA GLY A 46 16.27 6.27 8.81
C GLY A 46 17.47 6.67 9.67
N LYS A 47 18.45 7.33 9.03
CA LYS A 47 19.72 7.69 9.65
C LYS A 47 19.57 8.55 10.91
N ASP A 48 18.52 9.34 10.98
CA ASP A 48 18.21 10.19 12.13
C ASP A 48 17.33 9.49 13.16
N GLY A 49 17.10 8.18 13.00
CA GLY A 49 16.24 7.40 13.88
C GLY A 49 14.76 7.52 13.59
N ASN A 50 14.36 8.31 12.62
CA ASN A 50 12.95 8.46 12.24
C ASN A 50 12.50 7.27 11.41
N GLU A 51 11.23 6.87 11.62
CA GLU A 51 10.60 5.82 10.83
C GLU A 51 10.35 6.33 9.41
N GLU A 52 10.62 5.47 8.43
CA GLU A 52 10.41 5.78 7.02
C GLU A 52 9.26 4.95 6.47
N ARG A 53 8.61 5.48 5.45
CA ARG A 53 7.47 4.80 4.82
C ARG A 53 7.95 3.70 3.88
N LEU A 54 7.36 2.52 4.05
CA LEU A 54 7.59 1.39 3.16
C LEU A 54 6.53 1.33 2.06
N PHE A 55 5.26 1.46 2.45
CA PHE A 55 4.16 1.63 1.52
C PHE A 55 3.03 2.38 2.22
N SER A 56 2.05 2.82 1.45
CA SER A 56 0.96 3.63 1.97
C SER A 56 -0.38 3.17 1.40
N VAL A 57 -1.45 3.54 2.09
CA VAL A 57 -2.81 3.19 1.67
C VAL A 57 -3.66 4.45 1.68
N ALA A 58 -4.15 4.82 0.51
CA ALA A 58 -5.01 5.98 0.31
C ALA A 58 -6.44 5.52 0.02
N ASN A 59 -7.38 6.44 0.21
CA ASN A 59 -8.77 6.24 -0.20
C ASN A 59 -8.84 6.33 -1.73
N ALA A 60 -9.51 5.39 -2.37
CA ALA A 60 -9.70 5.44 -3.83
C ALA A 60 -10.63 6.57 -4.25
N LEU A 61 -11.40 7.12 -3.33
CA LEU A 61 -12.26 8.29 -3.58
C LEU A 61 -11.46 9.57 -3.40
N GLU A 62 -11.53 10.48 -4.40
CA GLU A 62 -10.88 11.78 -4.30
C GLU A 62 -11.37 12.56 -3.09
N PRO A 63 -10.48 13.26 -2.35
CA PRO A 63 -9.08 13.56 -2.65
C PRO A 63 -8.07 12.49 -2.17
N GLY A 64 -8.53 11.32 -1.75
CA GLY A 64 -7.65 10.21 -1.37
C GLY A 64 -7.38 10.10 0.12
N THR A 65 -7.91 11.01 0.92
CA THR A 65 -7.69 11.02 2.37
C THR A 65 -8.81 10.29 3.11
N PHE A 66 -8.58 10.06 4.42
CA PHE A 66 -9.58 9.48 5.32
C PHE A 66 -9.91 10.48 6.41
N ASP A 67 -11.18 10.77 6.59
CA ASP A 67 -11.64 11.63 7.70
C ASP A 67 -11.98 10.75 8.90
N LEU A 68 -11.05 10.64 9.83
CA LEU A 68 -11.22 9.79 11.01
C LEU A 68 -12.12 10.45 12.08
N SER A 69 -12.46 11.74 11.90
CA SER A 69 -13.34 12.43 12.84
C SER A 69 -14.81 12.02 12.66
N ASP A 70 -15.16 11.40 11.55
CA ASP A 70 -16.53 10.95 11.28
C ASP A 70 -16.49 9.55 10.64
N LEU A 71 -16.23 8.53 11.45
CA LEU A 71 -16.18 7.16 10.97
C LEU A 71 -17.55 6.64 10.52
N GLU A 72 -18.62 7.11 11.15
CA GLU A 72 -19.98 6.69 10.75
C GLU A 72 -20.33 7.18 9.36
N GLY A 73 -19.89 8.40 9.01
CA GLY A 73 -20.16 8.98 7.70
C GLY A 73 -19.14 8.56 6.64
N LEU A 74 -18.02 7.94 7.05
CA LEU A 74 -17.00 7.55 6.11
C LEU A 74 -17.42 6.29 5.35
N GLN A 75 -17.47 6.39 4.03
CA GLN A 75 -17.67 5.28 3.12
C GLN A 75 -16.65 5.40 2.01
N SER A 76 -16.16 4.26 1.54
CA SER A 76 -15.12 4.25 0.51
C SER A 76 -15.42 3.18 -0.55
N PRO A 77 -15.25 3.52 -1.84
CA PRO A 77 -15.39 2.53 -2.91
C PRO A 77 -14.19 1.60 -2.99
N GLY A 78 -13.09 1.95 -2.32
CA GLY A 78 -11.89 1.14 -2.37
C GLY A 78 -10.69 1.83 -1.76
N LEU A 79 -9.60 1.07 -1.73
CA LEU A 79 -8.32 1.50 -1.18
C LEU A 79 -7.25 1.36 -2.25
N THR A 80 -6.30 2.30 -2.27
CA THR A 80 -5.13 2.22 -3.14
C THR A 80 -3.90 2.01 -2.29
N PHE A 81 -3.28 0.83 -2.42
CA PHE A 81 -2.00 0.51 -1.80
C PHE A 81 -0.91 0.90 -2.79
N PHE A 82 0.10 1.62 -2.33
CA PHE A 82 1.19 2.01 -3.23
C PHE A 82 2.52 2.08 -2.51
N MET A 83 3.58 1.68 -3.23
CA MET A 83 4.95 1.83 -2.77
C MET A 83 5.77 2.53 -3.84
N GLN A 84 6.59 3.46 -3.40
CA GLN A 84 7.47 4.25 -4.27
C GLN A 84 8.91 3.78 -4.10
N LEU A 85 9.55 3.40 -5.20
CA LEU A 85 10.97 3.05 -5.16
C LEU A 85 11.83 4.31 -5.18
N PRO A 86 12.93 4.35 -4.44
CA PRO A 86 13.42 3.29 -3.55
C PRO A 86 12.69 3.28 -2.21
N VAL A 87 12.70 2.11 -1.55
CA VAL A 87 12.24 1.99 -0.17
C VAL A 87 13.41 1.59 0.71
N PRO A 88 13.39 1.91 2.02
CA PRO A 88 14.43 1.42 2.92
C PRO A 88 14.34 -0.10 3.04
N GLY A 89 15.50 -0.74 3.15
CA GLY A 89 15.55 -2.19 3.27
C GLY A 89 15.28 -2.91 1.96
N ASP A 90 14.74 -4.10 2.06
CA ASP A 90 14.51 -4.99 0.92
C ASP A 90 13.15 -4.70 0.26
N ALA A 91 13.19 -4.17 -0.96
CA ALA A 91 11.96 -3.82 -1.69
C ALA A 91 11.10 -5.04 -2.02
N LEU A 92 11.70 -6.21 -2.23
CA LEU A 92 10.93 -7.44 -2.49
C LEU A 92 10.14 -7.85 -1.24
N GLU A 93 10.75 -7.75 -0.07
CA GLU A 93 10.05 -8.02 1.19
C GLU A 93 8.90 -7.03 1.40
N THR A 94 9.12 -5.76 1.08
CA THR A 94 8.08 -4.74 1.18
C THR A 94 6.92 -5.05 0.23
N LEU A 95 7.21 -5.47 -0.99
CA LEU A 95 6.17 -5.87 -1.94
C LEU A 95 5.36 -7.05 -1.40
N ASP A 96 6.03 -8.08 -0.88
CA ASP A 96 5.35 -9.24 -0.31
C ASP A 96 4.44 -8.83 0.84
N ASP A 97 4.90 -7.92 1.72
CA ASP A 97 4.09 -7.39 2.81
C ASP A 97 2.89 -6.61 2.28
N MET A 98 3.09 -5.77 1.27
CA MET A 98 2.00 -4.98 0.67
C MET A 98 0.93 -5.90 0.07
N VAL A 99 1.35 -6.93 -0.67
CA VAL A 99 0.42 -7.89 -1.26
C VAL A 99 -0.36 -8.64 -0.18
N LEU A 100 0.33 -9.12 0.85
CA LEU A 100 -0.31 -9.85 1.95
C LEU A 100 -1.28 -8.95 2.69
N SER A 101 -0.88 -7.72 3.00
CA SER A 101 -1.74 -6.76 3.69
C SER A 101 -2.99 -6.44 2.87
N ALA A 102 -2.83 -6.22 1.56
CA ALA A 102 -3.96 -5.95 0.67
C ALA A 102 -4.92 -7.14 0.63
N ARG A 103 -4.41 -8.36 0.52
CA ARG A 103 -5.26 -9.57 0.49
C ARG A 103 -5.99 -9.77 1.82
N THR A 104 -5.31 -9.50 2.94
CA THR A 104 -5.91 -9.65 4.27
C THR A 104 -7.02 -8.62 4.50
N VAL A 105 -6.76 -7.36 4.11
CA VAL A 105 -7.76 -6.30 4.22
C VAL A 105 -8.96 -6.60 3.30
N ALA A 106 -8.70 -7.05 2.07
CA ALA A 106 -9.78 -7.40 1.15
C ALA A 106 -10.66 -8.51 1.72
N ALA A 107 -10.06 -9.55 2.30
CA ALA A 107 -10.81 -10.63 2.91
C ALA A 107 -11.67 -10.13 4.08
N ALA A 108 -11.12 -9.24 4.91
CA ALA A 108 -11.85 -8.70 6.06
C ALA A 108 -13.02 -7.81 5.64
N LEU A 109 -12.89 -7.09 4.52
CA LEU A 109 -13.90 -6.11 4.07
C LEU A 109 -14.82 -6.65 2.98
N GLY A 110 -14.59 -7.86 2.47
CA GLY A 110 -15.37 -8.42 1.37
C GLY A 110 -15.08 -7.75 0.04
N GLY A 111 -13.84 -7.29 -0.15
CA GLY A 111 -13.41 -6.66 -1.39
C GLY A 111 -12.56 -7.56 -2.26
N ASP A 112 -12.17 -7.03 -3.42
CA ASP A 112 -11.34 -7.72 -4.40
C ASP A 112 -10.02 -7.00 -4.58
N VAL A 113 -8.91 -7.75 -4.66
CA VAL A 113 -7.60 -7.16 -4.92
C VAL A 113 -7.40 -7.03 -6.43
N LYS A 114 -7.07 -5.82 -6.86
CA LYS A 114 -6.88 -5.46 -8.28
C LYS A 114 -5.46 -4.97 -8.52
N ASP A 115 -5.00 -5.15 -9.75
CA ASP A 115 -3.74 -4.54 -10.19
C ASP A 115 -3.99 -3.08 -10.66
N ASP A 116 -2.94 -2.42 -11.15
CA ASP A 116 -3.05 -1.02 -11.58
C ASP A 116 -3.91 -0.83 -12.85
N ALA A 117 -4.20 -1.90 -13.58
CA ALA A 117 -5.11 -1.89 -14.72
C ALA A 117 -6.55 -2.25 -14.31
N MET A 118 -6.82 -2.37 -13.01
CA MET A 118 -8.12 -2.74 -12.44
C MET A 118 -8.56 -4.15 -12.81
N SER A 119 -7.60 -5.01 -13.15
CA SER A 119 -7.81 -6.44 -13.34
C SER A 119 -7.54 -7.19 -12.06
N ALA A 120 -8.12 -8.38 -11.89
CA ALA A 120 -7.85 -9.20 -10.72
C ALA A 120 -6.34 -9.47 -10.60
N LEU A 121 -5.81 -9.30 -9.39
CA LEU A 121 -4.38 -9.53 -9.16
C LEU A 121 -4.06 -11.02 -9.32
N THR A 122 -3.04 -11.33 -10.14
CA THR A 122 -2.60 -12.70 -10.39
C THR A 122 -1.14 -12.87 -10.00
N GLY A 123 -0.70 -14.13 -9.88
CA GLY A 123 0.72 -14.41 -9.65
C GLY A 123 1.62 -13.85 -10.74
N GLN A 124 1.14 -13.83 -11.98
CA GLN A 124 1.89 -13.26 -13.10
C GLN A 124 2.10 -11.76 -12.93
N THR A 125 1.07 -11.04 -12.51
CA THR A 125 1.18 -9.60 -12.24
C THR A 125 2.16 -9.34 -11.10
N ILE A 126 2.13 -10.17 -10.05
CA ILE A 126 3.08 -10.05 -8.94
C ILE A 126 4.51 -10.25 -9.43
N GLU A 127 4.75 -11.27 -10.27
CA GLU A 127 6.07 -11.49 -10.85
C GLU A 127 6.53 -10.30 -11.69
N HIS A 128 5.61 -9.67 -12.41
CA HIS A 128 5.90 -8.48 -13.19
C HIS A 128 6.34 -7.32 -12.28
N MET A 129 5.67 -7.17 -11.13
CA MET A 129 6.04 -6.16 -10.14
C MET A 129 7.42 -6.42 -9.55
N LYS A 130 7.74 -7.69 -9.28
CA LYS A 130 9.08 -8.09 -8.83
C LYS A 130 10.14 -7.74 -9.87
N GLN A 131 9.83 -7.95 -11.14
CA GLN A 131 10.75 -7.60 -12.22
C GLN A 131 10.99 -6.09 -12.27
N ARG A 132 9.96 -5.27 -12.05
CA ARG A 132 10.11 -3.82 -12.00
C ARG A 132 11.05 -3.39 -10.87
N ILE A 133 10.99 -4.08 -9.72
CA ILE A 133 11.89 -3.82 -8.61
C ILE A 133 13.34 -4.16 -9.02
N ALA A 134 13.55 -5.31 -9.65
CA ALA A 134 14.87 -5.72 -10.11
C ALA A 134 15.42 -4.75 -11.16
N ASP A 135 14.59 -4.31 -12.08
CA ASP A 135 14.98 -3.34 -13.11
C ASP A 135 15.37 -2.00 -12.51
N TYR A 136 14.63 -1.56 -11.51
CA TYR A 136 14.94 -0.31 -10.80
C TYR A 136 16.31 -0.41 -10.11
N ALA A 137 16.58 -1.51 -9.42
CA ALA A 137 17.85 -1.74 -8.74
C ALA A 137 19.00 -1.74 -9.74
N LEU A 138 18.81 -2.38 -10.89
CA LEU A 138 19.81 -2.44 -11.94
C LEU A 138 20.12 -1.05 -12.52
N LYS A 139 19.10 -0.24 -12.73
CA LYS A 139 19.27 1.14 -13.20
C LYS A 139 20.05 1.98 -12.20
N GLN A 140 19.81 1.78 -10.91
CA GLN A 140 20.55 2.51 -9.87
C GLN A 140 22.03 2.14 -9.89
N LEU A 141 22.35 0.87 -10.07
CA LEU A 141 23.75 0.41 -10.18
C LEU A 141 24.43 1.00 -11.41
N THR A 142 23.74 1.01 -12.56
CA THR A 142 24.28 1.55 -13.81
C THR A 142 24.54 3.04 -13.67
N THR A 143 23.60 3.79 -13.09
CA THR A 143 23.75 5.23 -12.87
C THR A 143 24.91 5.52 -11.91
N THR A 144 25.08 4.72 -10.86
CA THR A 144 26.16 4.87 -9.89
C THR A 144 27.51 4.58 -10.52
N SER A 145 27.61 3.56 -11.38
CA SER A 145 28.87 3.19 -12.01
C SER A 145 29.32 4.18 -13.07
N ASP A 146 28.42 4.97 -13.64
CA ASP A 146 28.76 6.01 -14.62
C ASP A 146 29.22 7.32 -13.97
N GLY A 147 29.04 7.43 -12.70
CA GLY A 147 29.43 8.59 -11.93
C GLY A 147 30.70 8.37 -11.18
#